data_6b043b5328803128f5ce0900cb54917c
#
_entry.id   6b043b5328803128f5ce0900cb54917c
#
_cell.length_a   1.000
_cell.length_b   1.000
_cell.length_c   1.000
_cell.angle_alpha   90.00
_cell.angle_beta   90.00
_cell.angle_gamma   90.00
#
_symmetry.space_group_name_H-M   'P 1'
#
loop_
_entity.id
_entity.type
_entity.pdbx_description
1 polymer ?
#
loop_
_entity_poly.entity_id
_entity_poly.type
_entity_poly.pdbx_seq_one_letter_code
_entity_poly.pdbx_strand_id
1 'polypeptide(L)'
;MENNGNVKSRKIAKEFLCKQCDYRCSNKFDYNKHLSTRKHLNGNDNGNNGSEKSQYTCGNCNNIYKYNSGLCRHKRTCTATQPIMSSTTPVIIDPVMCSPAVENQIFERLVNEIIKSNQETQRQNEALQKQVLELCKNGTHNTTNSHNKTFNLSVFLNEDCKNAINFKDFVESIEVSREDLTNTGQLGFVGGISKILMDHLKELGIHERPIHCTDLKREIVYIKENNEWNKETDDTKMRSAIQEVTRKSMGTLSDWKKNNPEYANVNSQFSNECITMQRNSVAGYERDTLYPRVVRELNKIIALKDLKTP
;
A
#
# COMPACT_ATOMS: atom_id res chain seq x y z
N MET A 1 55.05 -12.46 -33.24
CA MET A 1 53.95 -11.61 -32.71
C MET A 1 53.02 -12.58 -32.00
N GLU A 2 53.21 -12.73 -30.69
CA GLU A 2 52.51 -13.69 -29.85
C GLU A 2 51.22 -13.09 -29.32
N ASN A 3 50.11 -13.79 -29.61
CA ASN A 3 48.78 -13.41 -29.09
C ASN A 3 48.63 -13.98 -27.65
N ASN A 4 48.74 -13.14 -26.65
CA ASN A 4 48.41 -13.47 -25.27
C ASN A 4 46.89 -13.49 -25.06
N GLY A 5 46.28 -14.67 -25.17
CA GLY A 5 44.90 -14.92 -24.78
C GLY A 5 44.73 -14.94 -23.27
N ASN A 6 44.08 -13.93 -22.74
CA ASN A 6 43.74 -13.80 -21.32
C ASN A 6 42.57 -14.73 -20.95
N VAL A 7 42.88 -15.93 -20.46
CA VAL A 7 41.92 -16.91 -19.94
C VAL A 7 41.45 -16.47 -18.57
N LYS A 8 40.28 -15.87 -18.49
CA LYS A 8 39.61 -15.60 -17.22
C LYS A 8 39.21 -16.94 -16.56
N SER A 9 39.88 -17.31 -15.49
CA SER A 9 39.53 -18.48 -14.68
C SER A 9 38.13 -18.30 -14.08
N ARG A 10 37.19 -19.16 -14.44
CA ARG A 10 35.87 -19.26 -13.85
C ARG A 10 36.01 -19.72 -12.40
N LYS A 11 35.69 -18.85 -11.44
CA LYS A 11 35.59 -19.23 -10.03
C LYS A 11 34.46 -20.26 -9.89
N ILE A 12 34.82 -21.47 -9.43
CA ILE A 12 33.84 -22.51 -9.09
C ILE A 12 32.96 -21.99 -7.97
N ALA A 13 31.69 -21.83 -8.23
CA ALA A 13 30.71 -21.38 -7.22
C ALA A 13 30.62 -22.47 -6.14
N LYS A 14 30.79 -22.06 -4.86
CA LYS A 14 30.60 -22.98 -3.72
C LYS A 14 29.12 -23.35 -3.64
N GLU A 15 28.82 -24.63 -3.79
CA GLU A 15 27.48 -25.19 -3.64
C GLU A 15 27.29 -25.69 -2.19
N PHE A 16 26.18 -25.30 -1.54
CA PHE A 16 25.80 -25.74 -0.21
C PHE A 16 24.69 -26.77 -0.34
N LEU A 17 24.94 -27.99 0.18
CA LEU A 17 23.99 -29.10 0.15
C LEU A 17 23.56 -29.47 1.56
N CYS A 18 22.24 -29.52 1.80
CA CYS A 18 21.67 -30.03 3.05
C CYS A 18 21.55 -31.57 3.00
N LYS A 19 22.30 -32.26 3.85
CA LYS A 19 22.31 -33.73 3.91
C LYS A 19 21.01 -34.37 4.43
N GLN A 20 20.12 -33.57 5.04
CA GLN A 20 18.87 -34.07 5.62
C GLN A 20 17.69 -34.03 4.64
N CYS A 21 17.69 -33.12 3.63
CA CYS A 21 16.58 -32.96 2.71
C CYS A 21 17.00 -32.66 1.28
N ASP A 22 18.27 -32.86 0.93
CA ASP A 22 18.85 -32.68 -0.43
C ASP A 22 18.67 -31.26 -1.01
N TYR A 23 18.37 -30.26 -0.17
CA TYR A 23 18.27 -28.87 -0.60
C TYR A 23 19.66 -28.35 -1.02
N ARG A 24 19.74 -27.71 -2.20
CA ARG A 24 20.98 -27.14 -2.75
C ARG A 24 20.82 -25.65 -2.99
N CYS A 25 21.87 -24.89 -2.67
CA CYS A 25 21.94 -23.46 -2.99
C CYS A 25 23.40 -23.00 -3.12
N SER A 26 23.61 -21.89 -3.82
CA SER A 26 24.93 -21.28 -4.04
C SER A 26 25.30 -20.23 -2.98
N ASN A 27 24.39 -19.87 -2.08
CA ASN A 27 24.55 -18.80 -1.09
C ASN A 27 24.48 -19.34 0.33
N LYS A 28 25.48 -19.03 1.16
CA LYS A 28 25.54 -19.42 2.57
C LYS A 28 24.39 -18.87 3.40
N PHE A 29 23.91 -17.66 3.08
CA PHE A 29 22.77 -17.05 3.78
C PHE A 29 21.48 -17.84 3.54
N ASP A 30 21.22 -18.25 2.31
CA ASP A 30 20.06 -19.06 1.96
C ASP A 30 20.13 -20.46 2.57
N TYR A 31 21.32 -21.02 2.66
CA TYR A 31 21.56 -22.28 3.37
C TYR A 31 21.25 -22.17 4.87
N ASN A 32 21.73 -21.13 5.54
CA ASN A 32 21.44 -20.90 6.95
C ASN A 32 19.94 -20.64 7.19
N LYS A 33 19.29 -19.88 6.33
CA LYS A 33 17.85 -19.65 6.37
C LYS A 33 17.07 -20.95 6.18
N HIS A 34 17.54 -21.84 5.31
CA HIS A 34 16.95 -23.16 5.11
C HIS A 34 17.06 -24.01 6.39
N LEU A 35 18.23 -24.05 7.05
CA LEU A 35 18.43 -24.77 8.30
C LEU A 35 17.56 -24.27 9.47
N SER A 36 17.21 -22.97 9.49
CA SER A 36 16.32 -22.37 10.49
C SER A 36 14.82 -22.62 10.22
N THR A 37 14.47 -23.34 9.15
CA THR A 37 13.07 -23.67 8.88
C THR A 37 12.54 -24.71 9.86
N ARG A 38 11.22 -24.67 10.12
CA ARG A 38 10.52 -25.59 11.02
C ARG A 38 10.79 -27.09 10.72
N LYS A 39 11.12 -27.42 9.48
CA LYS A 39 11.49 -28.79 9.05
C LYS A 39 12.81 -29.27 9.62
N HIS A 40 13.74 -28.35 9.94
CA HIS A 40 15.06 -28.68 10.50
C HIS A 40 15.16 -28.43 12.01
N LEU A 41 14.32 -27.56 12.59
CA LEU A 41 14.29 -27.27 14.04
C LEU A 41 13.61 -28.38 14.84
N ASN A 42 12.63 -29.08 14.26
CA ASN A 42 11.99 -30.25 14.86
C ASN A 42 12.68 -31.49 14.32
N GLY A 43 13.88 -31.76 14.83
CA GLY A 43 14.70 -32.91 14.44
C GLY A 43 13.98 -34.24 14.66
N ASN A 44 14.13 -35.13 13.69
CA ASN A 44 13.92 -36.60 13.79
C ASN A 44 12.58 -37.08 14.34
N ASP A 45 11.62 -37.24 13.42
CA ASP A 45 10.76 -38.40 13.50
C ASP A 45 10.74 -39.12 12.14
N ASN A 46 11.71 -40.01 11.94
CA ASN A 46 11.59 -41.14 11.05
C ASN A 46 10.64 -42.13 11.73
N GLY A 47 9.37 -41.87 11.64
CA GLY A 47 8.28 -42.70 12.12
C GLY A 47 7.26 -42.82 10.99
N ASN A 48 7.34 -43.95 10.27
CA ASN A 48 6.30 -44.47 9.41
C ASN A 48 5.03 -44.71 10.25
N ASN A 49 4.23 -43.64 10.44
CA ASN A 49 2.88 -43.73 10.95
C ASN A 49 1.96 -43.05 9.98
N GLY A 50 1.13 -43.89 9.31
CA GLY A 50 -0.01 -43.45 8.53
C GLY A 50 -0.97 -42.63 9.40
N SER A 51 -0.66 -41.36 9.61
CA SER A 51 -1.62 -40.40 10.11
C SER A 51 -2.55 -40.04 8.95
N GLU A 52 -3.81 -40.39 9.12
CA GLU A 52 -4.94 -40.00 8.29
C GLU A 52 -4.72 -38.56 7.80
N LYS A 53 -4.54 -38.40 6.49
CA LYS A 53 -4.45 -37.08 5.86
C LYS A 53 -5.76 -36.40 6.16
N SER A 54 -5.78 -35.42 7.01
CA SER A 54 -6.94 -34.60 7.32
C SER A 54 -7.47 -34.04 5.99
N GLN A 55 -8.55 -34.61 5.50
CA GLN A 55 -9.21 -34.17 4.28
C GLN A 55 -10.19 -33.07 4.67
N TYR A 56 -10.10 -31.95 3.99
CA TYR A 56 -10.99 -30.81 4.22
C TYR A 56 -12.18 -30.91 3.29
N THR A 57 -13.38 -31.17 3.83
CA THR A 57 -14.61 -31.39 3.06
C THR A 57 -15.48 -30.12 3.06
N CYS A 58 -16.05 -29.79 1.91
CA CYS A 58 -17.05 -28.74 1.84
C CYS A 58 -18.40 -29.22 2.35
N GLY A 59 -18.95 -28.56 3.39
CA GLY A 59 -20.25 -28.92 3.96
C GLY A 59 -21.45 -28.71 3.02
N ASN A 60 -21.29 -27.98 1.89
CA ASN A 60 -22.38 -27.72 0.95
C ASN A 60 -22.44 -28.70 -0.23
N CYS A 61 -21.28 -29.15 -0.73
CA CYS A 61 -21.22 -30.01 -1.91
C CYS A 61 -20.40 -31.30 -1.70
N ASN A 62 -19.92 -31.56 -0.48
CA ASN A 62 -19.11 -32.72 -0.09
C ASN A 62 -17.79 -32.90 -0.87
N ASN A 63 -17.34 -31.91 -1.64
CA ASN A 63 -16.05 -31.97 -2.32
C ASN A 63 -14.90 -31.95 -1.30
N ILE A 64 -13.90 -32.82 -1.53
CA ILE A 64 -12.76 -33.04 -0.66
C ILE A 64 -11.54 -32.26 -1.17
N TYR A 65 -10.84 -31.57 -0.27
CA TYR A 65 -9.66 -30.78 -0.57
C TYR A 65 -8.47 -31.25 0.24
N LYS A 66 -7.31 -31.30 -0.39
CA LYS A 66 -6.03 -31.68 0.24
C LYS A 66 -5.54 -30.65 1.27
N TYR A 67 -5.93 -29.36 1.09
CA TYR A 67 -5.51 -28.24 1.93
C TYR A 67 -6.69 -27.35 2.30
N ASN A 68 -6.68 -26.79 3.51
CA ASN A 68 -7.71 -25.86 3.98
C ASN A 68 -7.84 -24.59 3.09
N SER A 69 -6.73 -24.10 2.53
CA SER A 69 -6.75 -22.96 1.59
C SER A 69 -7.55 -23.25 0.32
N GLY A 70 -7.53 -24.50 -0.16
CA GLY A 70 -8.35 -24.96 -1.30
C GLY A 70 -9.83 -24.94 -0.96
N LEU A 71 -10.20 -25.44 0.21
CA LEU A 71 -11.56 -25.41 0.72
C LEU A 71 -12.09 -23.98 0.92
N CYS A 72 -11.28 -23.08 1.49
CA CYS A 72 -11.65 -21.68 1.69
C CYS A 72 -11.90 -20.96 0.35
N ARG A 73 -11.09 -21.24 -0.67
CA ARG A 73 -11.29 -20.67 -2.03
C ARG A 73 -12.58 -21.19 -2.63
N HIS A 74 -12.83 -22.50 -2.55
CA HIS A 74 -14.04 -23.14 -3.05
C HIS A 74 -15.31 -22.61 -2.36
N LYS A 75 -15.31 -22.41 -1.02
CA LYS A 75 -16.46 -21.89 -0.27
C LYS A 75 -16.95 -20.53 -0.78
N ARG A 76 -16.08 -19.71 -1.38
CA ARG A 76 -16.47 -18.40 -1.96
C ARG A 76 -17.26 -18.51 -3.26
N THR A 77 -17.15 -19.65 -3.96
CA THR A 77 -17.76 -19.88 -5.28
C THR A 77 -18.69 -21.09 -5.29
N CYS A 78 -18.91 -21.75 -4.15
CA CYS A 78 -19.76 -22.92 -4.05
C CYS A 78 -21.24 -22.53 -4.10
N THR A 79 -21.90 -22.87 -5.20
CA THR A 79 -23.34 -22.62 -5.43
C THR A 79 -24.23 -23.83 -5.08
N ALA A 80 -23.65 -24.95 -4.61
CA ALA A 80 -24.41 -26.13 -4.27
C ALA A 80 -25.17 -25.91 -2.94
N THR A 81 -26.45 -25.70 -3.01
CA THR A 81 -27.39 -25.84 -1.89
C THR A 81 -27.59 -27.34 -1.64
N GLN A 82 -27.38 -27.82 -0.41
CA GLN A 82 -27.72 -29.20 -0.05
C GLN A 82 -29.21 -29.43 -0.32
N PRO A 83 -29.60 -30.57 -0.95
CA PRO A 83 -30.97 -31.01 -0.88
C PRO A 83 -31.25 -31.37 0.58
N ILE A 84 -32.22 -30.70 1.16
CA ILE A 84 -32.78 -31.05 2.46
C ILE A 84 -33.30 -32.47 2.35
N MET A 85 -32.62 -33.42 2.97
CA MET A 85 -33.19 -34.78 3.15
C MET A 85 -34.34 -34.66 4.15
N SER A 86 -35.53 -34.45 3.62
CA SER A 86 -36.78 -34.58 4.35
C SER A 86 -37.09 -36.04 4.54
N SER A 87 -36.70 -36.61 5.68
CA SER A 87 -37.37 -37.77 6.26
C SER A 87 -38.52 -37.27 7.10
N THR A 88 -39.64 -37.04 6.49
CA THR A 88 -40.90 -36.78 7.19
C THR A 88 -41.96 -37.77 6.73
N THR A 89 -42.28 -38.71 7.59
CA THR A 89 -43.60 -39.34 7.64
C THR A 89 -44.66 -38.24 7.72
N PRO A 90 -45.76 -38.33 6.97
CA PRO A 90 -46.83 -37.34 7.04
C PRO A 90 -47.57 -37.50 8.37
N VAL A 91 -47.30 -36.62 9.31
CA VAL A 91 -48.19 -36.37 10.44
C VAL A 91 -49.24 -35.41 9.96
N ILE A 92 -50.46 -35.89 9.81
CA ILE A 92 -51.66 -35.08 9.58
C ILE A 92 -51.87 -34.27 10.84
N ILE A 93 -51.52 -32.98 10.78
CA ILE A 93 -51.86 -32.02 11.83
C ILE A 93 -53.06 -31.24 11.29
N ASP A 94 -54.19 -31.38 11.98
CA ASP A 94 -55.38 -30.56 11.78
C ASP A 94 -55.00 -29.09 11.89
N PRO A 95 -55.63 -28.21 11.09
CA PRO A 95 -55.33 -26.78 11.17
C PRO A 95 -55.87 -26.20 12.48
N VAL A 96 -55.01 -26.13 13.48
CA VAL A 96 -55.28 -25.32 14.65
C VAL A 96 -55.29 -23.87 14.19
N MET A 97 -56.48 -23.26 14.20
CA MET A 97 -56.69 -21.84 13.98
C MET A 97 -55.93 -21.08 15.09
N CYS A 98 -54.69 -20.72 14.82
CA CYS A 98 -53.97 -19.78 15.65
C CYS A 98 -54.57 -18.38 15.48
N SER A 99 -55.08 -17.83 16.55
CA SER A 99 -55.60 -16.46 16.62
C SER A 99 -54.50 -15.47 16.24
N PRO A 100 -54.77 -14.45 15.40
CA PRO A 100 -53.75 -13.45 14.96
C PRO A 100 -53.04 -12.73 16.11
N ALA A 101 -53.62 -12.76 17.29
CA ALA A 101 -53.02 -12.14 18.48
C ALA A 101 -51.82 -12.94 19.03
N VAL A 102 -51.79 -14.25 18.84
CA VAL A 102 -50.66 -15.11 19.30
C VAL A 102 -49.47 -15.03 18.37
N GLU A 103 -49.69 -14.94 17.06
CA GLU A 103 -48.59 -14.73 16.10
C GLU A 103 -47.87 -13.39 16.30
N ASN A 104 -48.61 -12.30 16.55
CA ASN A 104 -48.03 -11.01 16.82
C ASN A 104 -47.19 -11.02 18.10
N GLN A 105 -47.64 -11.69 19.17
CA GLN A 105 -46.86 -11.79 20.40
C GLN A 105 -45.56 -12.59 20.25
N ILE A 106 -45.56 -13.64 19.43
CA ILE A 106 -44.37 -14.43 19.13
C ILE A 106 -43.40 -13.60 18.28
N PHE A 107 -43.91 -12.88 17.28
CA PHE A 107 -43.11 -12.00 16.44
C PHE A 107 -42.44 -10.86 17.24
N GLU A 108 -43.20 -10.19 18.11
CA GLU A 108 -42.65 -9.15 18.98
C GLU A 108 -41.58 -9.68 19.93
N ARG A 109 -41.73 -10.89 20.48
CA ARG A 109 -40.71 -11.53 21.31
C ARG A 109 -39.44 -11.83 20.52
N LEU A 110 -39.55 -12.36 19.30
CA LEU A 110 -38.40 -12.64 18.44
C LEU A 110 -37.67 -11.36 18.03
N VAL A 111 -38.41 -10.31 17.67
CA VAL A 111 -37.81 -9.00 17.32
C VAL A 111 -37.07 -8.41 18.51
N ASN A 112 -37.67 -8.45 19.70
CA ASN A 112 -37.03 -7.95 20.91
C ASN A 112 -35.79 -8.77 21.30
N GLU A 113 -35.79 -10.07 21.06
CA GLU A 113 -34.64 -10.92 21.31
C GLU A 113 -33.48 -10.65 20.32
N ILE A 114 -33.80 -10.43 19.04
CA ILE A 114 -32.84 -10.00 18.02
C ILE A 114 -32.24 -8.63 18.37
N ILE A 115 -33.05 -7.67 18.79
CA ILE A 115 -32.60 -6.33 19.20
C ILE A 115 -31.65 -6.45 20.40
N LYS A 116 -32.02 -7.25 21.41
CA LYS A 116 -31.14 -7.50 22.56
C LYS A 116 -29.83 -8.15 22.20
N SER A 117 -29.87 -9.16 21.33
CA SER A 117 -28.66 -9.85 20.83
C SER A 117 -27.76 -8.90 20.05
N ASN A 118 -28.32 -8.04 19.19
CA ASN A 118 -27.56 -7.02 18.45
C ASN A 118 -26.92 -5.98 19.38
N GLN A 119 -27.66 -5.50 20.40
CA GLN A 119 -27.12 -4.56 21.37
C GLN A 119 -25.97 -5.17 22.19
N GLU A 120 -26.09 -6.43 22.59
CA GLU A 120 -25.00 -7.13 23.30
C GLU A 120 -23.78 -7.33 22.40
N THR A 121 -23.97 -7.70 21.12
CA THR A 121 -22.89 -7.83 20.14
C THR A 121 -22.18 -6.50 19.91
N GLN A 122 -22.94 -5.41 19.83
CA GLN A 122 -22.38 -4.06 19.68
C GLN A 122 -21.55 -3.66 20.91
N ARG A 123 -22.04 -3.95 22.11
CA ARG A 123 -21.34 -3.69 23.36
C ARG A 123 -20.04 -4.48 23.48
N GLN A 124 -20.05 -5.76 23.03
CA GLN A 124 -18.84 -6.58 22.98
C GLN A 124 -17.83 -6.07 21.95
N ASN A 125 -18.29 -5.60 20.79
CA ASN A 125 -17.43 -4.97 19.78
C ASN A 125 -16.77 -3.69 20.31
N GLU A 126 -17.52 -2.83 21.00
CA GLU A 126 -16.97 -1.62 21.61
C GLU A 126 -15.95 -1.94 22.73
N ALA A 127 -16.20 -2.99 23.51
CA ALA A 127 -15.27 -3.45 24.54
C ALA A 127 -13.98 -4.01 23.91
N LEU A 128 -14.09 -4.81 22.84
CA LEU A 128 -12.95 -5.33 22.08
C LEU A 128 -12.15 -4.20 21.43
N GLN A 129 -12.81 -3.20 20.84
CA GLN A 129 -12.12 -2.03 20.28
C GLN A 129 -11.34 -1.27 21.34
N LYS A 130 -11.92 -1.09 22.57
CA LYS A 130 -11.20 -0.47 23.69
C LYS A 130 -9.99 -1.30 24.11
N GLN A 131 -10.14 -2.63 24.20
CA GLN A 131 -9.01 -3.53 24.53
C GLN A 131 -7.91 -3.49 23.48
N VAL A 132 -8.26 -3.45 22.17
CA VAL A 132 -7.29 -3.30 21.09
C VAL A 132 -6.57 -1.95 21.18
N LEU A 133 -7.29 -0.86 21.43
CA LEU A 133 -6.70 0.45 21.63
C LEU A 133 -5.77 0.51 22.85
N GLU A 134 -6.15 -0.15 23.95
CA GLU A 134 -5.35 -0.23 25.17
C GLU A 134 -4.10 -1.10 24.97
N LEU A 135 -4.21 -2.22 24.26
CA LEU A 135 -3.08 -3.05 23.85
C LEU A 135 -2.13 -2.29 22.90
N CYS A 136 -2.67 -1.50 22.00
CA CYS A 136 -1.88 -0.64 21.13
C CYS A 136 -1.17 0.49 21.91
N LYS A 137 -1.81 1.05 22.93
CA LYS A 137 -1.22 2.09 23.81
C LYS A 137 -0.17 1.51 24.75
N ASN A 138 -0.43 0.34 25.31
CA ASN A 138 0.46 -0.31 26.29
C ASN A 138 1.59 -1.11 25.65
N GLY A 139 1.75 -1.07 24.31
CA GLY A 139 2.79 -1.77 23.57
C GLY A 139 3.04 -3.17 24.14
N THR A 140 2.79 -4.23 23.43
CA THR A 140 3.22 -5.56 23.87
C THR A 140 4.71 -5.52 24.20
N HIS A 141 5.04 -5.40 25.48
CA HIS A 141 6.39 -5.64 25.99
C HIS A 141 6.75 -7.09 25.73
N ASN A 142 7.05 -7.41 24.49
CA ASN A 142 7.88 -8.56 24.19
C ASN A 142 9.29 -8.16 24.57
N THR A 143 9.65 -8.41 25.83
CA THR A 143 11.01 -8.31 26.36
C THR A 143 11.89 -9.40 25.74
N THR A 144 12.25 -9.21 24.49
CA THR A 144 13.51 -9.68 23.94
C THR A 144 14.26 -8.42 23.54
N ASN A 145 15.40 -8.17 24.19
CA ASN A 145 16.34 -7.07 24.00
C ASN A 145 16.52 -6.67 22.52
N SER A 146 15.58 -5.93 21.98
CA SER A 146 15.72 -5.20 20.74
C SER A 146 15.26 -3.78 21.02
N HIS A 147 16.21 -2.85 21.05
CA HIS A 147 15.95 -1.40 21.07
C HIS A 147 15.25 -0.90 19.79
N ASN A 148 14.54 -1.75 19.09
CA ASN A 148 13.71 -1.38 17.94
C ASN A 148 12.39 -0.80 18.47
N LYS A 149 12.31 0.51 18.60
CA LYS A 149 11.02 1.21 18.53
C LYS A 149 10.40 0.86 17.18
N THR A 150 9.46 -0.08 17.19
CA THR A 150 8.71 -0.42 15.97
C THR A 150 7.92 0.81 15.54
N PHE A 151 8.34 1.42 14.44
CA PHE A 151 7.64 2.56 13.85
C PHE A 151 6.20 2.16 13.51
N ASN A 152 5.22 2.78 14.18
CA ASN A 152 3.80 2.58 13.89
C ASN A 152 3.30 3.66 12.94
N LEU A 153 3.13 3.29 11.68
CA LEU A 153 2.67 4.20 10.64
C LEU A 153 1.32 4.84 10.95
N SER A 154 0.38 4.09 11.54
CA SER A 154 -0.96 4.61 11.84
C SER A 154 -0.91 5.70 12.91
N VAL A 155 -0.09 5.53 13.95
CA VAL A 155 0.14 6.55 14.98
C VAL A 155 0.80 7.77 14.35
N PHE A 156 1.88 7.57 13.58
CA PHE A 156 2.57 8.66 12.91
C PHE A 156 1.63 9.51 12.03
N LEU A 157 0.83 8.87 11.18
CA LEU A 157 -0.06 9.62 10.28
C LEU A 157 -1.21 10.31 11.02
N ASN A 158 -1.86 9.63 11.99
CA ASN A 158 -3.08 10.13 12.61
C ASN A 158 -2.85 10.96 13.87
N GLU A 159 -1.73 10.77 14.57
CA GLU A 159 -1.39 11.50 15.79
C GLU A 159 -0.30 12.54 15.53
N ASP A 160 0.87 12.14 15.02
CA ASP A 160 2.00 13.06 14.80
C ASP A 160 1.73 14.01 13.63
N CYS A 161 1.14 13.53 12.52
CA CYS A 161 0.80 14.32 11.33
C CYS A 161 -0.66 14.81 11.33
N LYS A 162 -1.30 14.88 12.50
CA LYS A 162 -2.69 15.32 12.64
C LYS A 162 -2.93 16.72 12.04
N ASN A 163 -1.96 17.62 12.18
CA ASN A 163 -2.04 19.00 11.71
C ASN A 163 -1.46 19.20 10.30
N ALA A 164 -1.09 18.13 9.59
CA ALA A 164 -0.65 18.24 8.21
C ALA A 164 -1.76 18.91 7.36
N ILE A 165 -1.35 19.73 6.39
CA ILE A 165 -2.29 20.35 5.45
C ILE A 165 -2.87 19.30 4.49
N ASN A 166 -3.99 19.56 3.82
CA ASN A 166 -4.49 18.69 2.78
C ASN A 166 -3.63 18.83 1.52
N PHE A 167 -3.50 17.77 0.77
CA PHE A 167 -2.66 17.76 -0.44
C PHE A 167 -3.16 18.72 -1.51
N LYS A 168 -4.47 18.87 -1.63
CA LYS A 168 -5.06 19.84 -2.54
C LYS A 168 -4.67 21.27 -2.16
N ASP A 169 -4.79 21.63 -0.88
CA ASP A 169 -4.46 22.96 -0.36
C ASP A 169 -2.97 23.26 -0.58
N PHE A 170 -2.11 22.25 -0.36
CA PHE A 170 -0.68 22.34 -0.67
C PHE A 170 -0.42 22.65 -2.14
N VAL A 171 -1.05 21.91 -3.07
CA VAL A 171 -0.86 22.11 -4.50
C VAL A 171 -1.37 23.49 -4.94
N GLU A 172 -2.46 23.95 -4.34
CA GLU A 172 -3.02 25.27 -4.60
C GLU A 172 -2.11 26.41 -4.07
N SER A 173 -1.42 26.19 -2.95
CA SER A 173 -0.50 27.19 -2.37
C SER A 173 0.84 27.33 -3.11
N ILE A 174 1.22 26.37 -3.95
CA ILE A 174 2.47 26.45 -4.72
C ILE A 174 2.45 27.68 -5.64
N GLU A 175 3.45 28.53 -5.50
CA GLU A 175 3.73 29.62 -6.41
C GLU A 175 4.97 29.30 -7.24
N VAL A 176 4.86 29.45 -8.56
CA VAL A 176 6.00 29.23 -9.47
C VAL A 176 6.67 30.56 -9.75
N SER A 177 7.89 30.73 -9.29
CA SER A 177 8.67 31.93 -9.48
C SER A 177 9.33 31.99 -10.88
N ARG A 178 9.87 33.13 -11.22
CA ARG A 178 10.69 33.28 -12.43
C ARG A 178 11.96 32.43 -12.38
N GLU A 179 12.54 32.30 -11.21
CA GLU A 179 13.74 31.47 -11.01
C GLU A 179 13.42 29.99 -11.24
N ASP A 180 12.27 29.49 -10.75
CA ASP A 180 11.80 28.13 -10.99
C ASP A 180 11.61 27.86 -12.49
N LEU A 181 11.10 28.83 -13.22
CA LEU A 181 10.94 28.71 -14.65
C LEU A 181 12.29 28.61 -15.38
N THR A 182 13.28 29.40 -14.96
CA THR A 182 14.65 29.36 -15.48
C THR A 182 15.31 28.01 -15.15
N ASN A 183 15.18 27.57 -13.91
CA ASN A 183 15.67 26.26 -13.47
C ASN A 183 15.02 25.13 -14.27
N THR A 184 13.72 25.22 -14.54
CA THR A 184 13.00 24.23 -15.37
C THR A 184 13.55 24.21 -16.79
N GLY A 185 13.88 25.38 -17.35
CA GLY A 185 14.56 25.50 -18.63
C GLY A 185 15.90 24.76 -18.68
N GLN A 186 16.67 24.80 -17.59
CA GLN A 186 17.98 24.15 -17.51
C GLN A 186 17.92 22.67 -17.16
N LEU A 187 17.05 22.28 -16.20
CA LEU A 187 16.95 20.92 -15.65
C LEU A 187 16.04 20.01 -16.47
N GLY A 188 15.30 20.56 -17.41
CA GLY A 188 14.25 19.86 -18.14
C GLY A 188 13.00 19.61 -17.28
N PHE A 189 11.95 19.05 -17.91
CA PHE A 189 10.65 18.88 -17.29
C PHE A 189 10.71 18.13 -15.94
N VAL A 190 11.35 16.96 -15.91
CA VAL A 190 11.39 16.14 -14.68
C VAL A 190 12.13 16.87 -13.57
N GLY A 191 13.31 17.41 -13.86
CA GLY A 191 14.12 18.10 -12.85
C GLY A 191 13.44 19.38 -12.34
N GLY A 192 12.89 20.19 -13.24
CA GLY A 192 12.25 21.46 -12.88
C GLY A 192 10.97 21.26 -12.06
N ILE A 193 10.04 20.46 -12.56
CA ILE A 193 8.76 20.21 -11.84
C ILE A 193 9.01 19.51 -10.50
N SER A 194 9.91 18.53 -10.46
CA SER A 194 10.27 17.90 -9.18
C SER A 194 10.88 18.91 -8.21
N LYS A 195 11.77 19.79 -8.66
CA LYS A 195 12.40 20.81 -7.81
C LYS A 195 11.37 21.75 -7.20
N ILE A 196 10.43 22.27 -7.99
CA ILE A 196 9.35 23.14 -7.52
C ILE A 196 8.57 22.45 -6.39
N LEU A 197 8.06 21.24 -6.63
CA LEU A 197 7.31 20.47 -5.64
C LEU A 197 8.15 20.17 -4.38
N MET A 198 9.42 19.82 -4.57
CA MET A 198 10.32 19.47 -3.48
C MET A 198 10.66 20.66 -2.58
N ASP A 199 10.91 21.82 -3.18
CA ASP A 199 11.30 23.00 -2.44
C ASP A 199 10.15 23.48 -1.55
N HIS A 200 8.91 23.52 -2.05
CA HIS A 200 7.72 23.82 -1.24
C HIS A 200 7.44 22.75 -0.17
N LEU A 201 7.71 21.46 -0.45
CA LEU A 201 7.58 20.40 0.57
C LEU A 201 8.66 20.51 1.66
N LYS A 202 9.84 21.04 1.37
CA LYS A 202 10.92 21.24 2.35
C LYS A 202 10.65 22.42 3.28
N GLU A 203 9.90 23.41 2.84
CA GLU A 203 9.46 24.53 3.68
C GLU A 203 8.53 24.05 4.80
N LEU A 204 7.81 22.94 4.57
CA LEU A 204 6.97 22.31 5.57
C LEU A 204 7.76 21.37 6.47
N GLY A 205 7.50 21.42 7.77
CA GLY A 205 7.95 20.41 8.72
C GLY A 205 7.46 19.02 8.36
N ILE A 206 8.20 17.98 8.70
CA ILE A 206 7.85 16.60 8.33
C ILE A 206 6.43 16.19 8.75
N HIS A 207 5.95 16.71 9.89
CA HIS A 207 4.61 16.44 10.42
C HIS A 207 3.51 17.30 9.77
N GLU A 208 3.90 18.33 9.01
CA GLU A 208 2.96 19.25 8.32
C GLU A 208 2.77 18.88 6.85
N ARG A 209 3.66 18.04 6.32
CA ARG A 209 3.61 17.60 4.92
C ARG A 209 2.36 16.77 4.65
N PRO A 210 1.65 17.06 3.55
CA PRO A 210 0.42 16.35 3.19
C PRO A 210 0.65 14.98 2.55
N ILE A 211 1.91 14.57 2.41
CA ILE A 211 2.30 13.38 1.66
C ILE A 211 3.53 12.70 2.27
N HIS A 212 3.49 11.37 2.37
CA HIS A 212 4.58 10.54 2.86
C HIS A 212 4.74 9.26 2.05
N CYS A 213 5.98 8.89 1.71
CA CYS A 213 6.30 7.61 1.11
C CYS A 213 6.81 6.64 2.18
N THR A 214 6.13 5.50 2.33
CA THR A 214 6.47 4.48 3.35
C THR A 214 7.34 3.36 2.83
N ASP A 215 7.28 3.09 1.53
CA ASP A 215 8.11 2.07 0.86
C ASP A 215 8.53 2.59 -0.53
N LEU A 216 9.80 2.97 -0.66
CA LEU A 216 10.36 3.46 -1.92
C LEU A 216 10.42 2.41 -3.03
N LYS A 217 10.57 1.12 -2.66
CA LYS A 217 10.70 0.05 -3.65
C LYS A 217 9.36 -0.30 -4.28
N ARG A 218 8.29 -0.21 -3.46
CA ARG A 218 6.91 -0.48 -3.88
C ARG A 218 6.14 0.79 -4.23
N GLU A 219 6.81 1.95 -4.10
CA GLU A 219 6.23 3.28 -4.34
C GLU A 219 4.92 3.50 -3.56
N ILE A 220 4.88 3.04 -2.28
CA ILE A 220 3.70 3.17 -1.43
C ILE A 220 3.68 4.57 -0.82
N VAL A 221 2.70 5.36 -1.24
CA VAL A 221 2.51 6.76 -0.83
C VAL A 221 1.19 6.90 -0.08
N TYR A 222 1.19 7.72 0.97
CA TYR A 222 0.01 8.16 1.72
C TYR A 222 -0.17 9.64 1.53
N ILE A 223 -1.39 10.05 1.23
CA ILE A 223 -1.78 11.44 0.96
C ILE A 223 -2.90 11.83 1.92
N LYS A 224 -2.78 13.03 2.51
CA LYS A 224 -3.84 13.61 3.34
C LYS A 224 -4.82 14.38 2.48
N GLU A 225 -6.09 14.01 2.54
CA GLU A 225 -7.19 14.63 1.82
C GLU A 225 -8.44 14.65 2.69
N ASN A 226 -9.16 15.76 2.72
CA ASN A 226 -10.32 15.95 3.57
C ASN A 226 -10.02 15.62 5.06
N ASN A 227 -8.81 15.94 5.52
CA ASN A 227 -8.29 15.66 6.86
C ASN A 227 -8.11 14.15 7.19
N GLU A 228 -8.14 13.28 6.19
CA GLU A 228 -7.93 11.85 6.34
C GLU A 228 -6.71 11.38 5.53
N TRP A 229 -5.95 10.43 6.09
CA TRP A 229 -4.82 9.82 5.42
C TRP A 229 -5.25 8.61 4.59
N ASN A 230 -5.07 8.69 3.27
CA ASN A 230 -5.43 7.65 2.33
C ASN A 230 -4.20 7.16 1.57
N LYS A 231 -4.14 5.85 1.33
CA LYS A 231 -3.11 5.27 0.47
C LYS A 231 -3.43 5.61 -0.98
N GLU A 232 -2.46 6.20 -1.69
CA GLU A 232 -2.57 6.41 -3.13
C GLU A 232 -2.37 5.08 -3.86
N THR A 233 -3.25 4.77 -4.81
CA THR A 233 -3.24 3.48 -5.50
C THR A 233 -2.86 3.56 -6.97
N ASP A 234 -3.07 4.71 -7.61
CA ASP A 234 -2.99 4.87 -9.08
C ASP A 234 -2.27 6.16 -9.52
N ASP A 235 -1.56 6.83 -8.62
CA ASP A 235 -0.84 8.10 -8.86
C ASP A 235 -1.71 9.24 -9.41
N THR A 236 -3.03 9.13 -9.36
CA THR A 236 -3.95 10.11 -9.97
C THR A 236 -3.77 11.50 -9.35
N LYS A 237 -3.66 11.57 -8.02
CA LYS A 237 -3.48 12.84 -7.29
C LYS A 237 -2.13 13.46 -7.57
N MET A 238 -1.08 12.64 -7.64
CA MET A 238 0.26 13.09 -8.00
C MET A 238 0.31 13.62 -9.44
N ARG A 239 -0.34 12.93 -10.36
CA ARG A 239 -0.48 13.39 -11.76
C ARG A 239 -1.23 14.72 -11.85
N SER A 240 -2.30 14.89 -11.09
CA SER A 240 -3.06 16.14 -11.00
C SER A 240 -2.20 17.29 -10.46
N ALA A 241 -1.41 17.03 -9.42
CA ALA A 241 -0.47 18.02 -8.88
C ALA A 241 0.58 18.45 -9.89
N ILE A 242 1.18 17.51 -10.64
CA ILE A 242 2.13 17.80 -11.71
C ILE A 242 1.48 18.67 -12.79
N GLN A 243 0.23 18.38 -13.17
CA GLN A 243 -0.51 19.18 -14.15
C GLN A 243 -0.75 20.59 -13.65
N GLU A 244 -1.12 20.75 -12.39
CA GLU A 244 -1.38 22.06 -11.80
C GLU A 244 -0.10 22.93 -11.74
N VAL A 245 1.02 22.35 -11.30
CA VAL A 245 2.33 23.03 -11.31
C VAL A 245 2.74 23.40 -12.75
N THR A 246 2.52 22.50 -13.71
CA THR A 246 2.75 22.78 -15.13
C THR A 246 1.91 23.97 -15.60
N ARG A 247 0.62 24.02 -15.24
CA ARG A 247 -0.28 25.13 -15.58
C ARG A 247 0.21 26.46 -14.99
N LYS A 248 0.64 26.45 -13.72
CA LYS A 248 1.21 27.64 -13.05
C LYS A 248 2.50 28.09 -13.71
N SER A 249 3.39 27.16 -14.09
CA SER A 249 4.62 27.45 -14.82
C SER A 249 4.33 28.15 -16.17
N MET A 250 3.29 27.70 -16.87
CA MET A 250 2.88 28.35 -18.12
C MET A 250 2.30 29.76 -17.90
N GLY A 251 1.61 29.99 -16.77
CA GLY A 251 1.17 31.33 -16.35
C GLY A 251 2.36 32.27 -16.15
N THR A 252 3.35 31.83 -15.33
CA THR A 252 4.57 32.58 -15.09
C THR A 252 5.35 32.87 -16.39
N LEU A 253 5.39 31.91 -17.33
CA LEU A 253 6.00 32.10 -18.64
C LEU A 253 5.25 33.17 -19.48
N SER A 254 3.92 33.19 -19.41
CA SER A 254 3.11 34.22 -20.08
C SER A 254 3.43 35.63 -19.54
N ASP A 255 3.59 35.75 -18.22
CA ASP A 255 3.95 37.05 -17.61
C ASP A 255 5.41 37.40 -17.89
N TRP A 256 6.32 36.43 -17.95
CA TRP A 256 7.69 36.65 -18.39
C TRP A 256 7.74 37.23 -19.83
N LYS A 257 6.92 36.67 -20.75
CA LYS A 257 6.81 37.16 -22.15
C LYS A 257 6.35 38.60 -22.23
N LYS A 258 5.39 39.02 -21.41
CA LYS A 258 4.92 40.43 -21.35
C LYS A 258 6.05 41.38 -20.95
N ASN A 259 6.91 40.93 -20.02
CA ASN A 259 8.02 41.74 -19.52
C ASN A 259 9.27 41.69 -20.41
N ASN A 260 9.35 40.79 -21.38
CA ASN A 260 10.47 40.61 -22.28
C ASN A 260 9.99 40.52 -23.76
N PRO A 261 9.43 41.57 -24.34
CA PRO A 261 8.82 41.56 -25.68
C PRO A 261 9.80 41.15 -26.78
N GLU A 262 11.10 41.30 -26.55
CA GLU A 262 12.15 40.86 -27.46
C GLU A 262 12.20 39.34 -27.68
N TYR A 263 11.46 38.55 -26.87
CA TYR A 263 11.34 37.11 -27.11
C TYR A 263 10.76 36.79 -28.52
N ALA A 264 10.00 37.72 -29.10
CA ALA A 264 9.45 37.56 -30.44
C ALA A 264 10.50 37.74 -31.56
N ASN A 265 11.65 38.33 -31.25
CA ASN A 265 12.76 38.43 -32.19
C ASN A 265 13.59 37.15 -32.19
N VAL A 266 13.55 36.40 -33.29
CA VAL A 266 14.20 35.09 -33.46
C VAL A 266 15.70 35.10 -33.17
N ASN A 267 16.36 36.23 -33.37
CA ASN A 267 17.78 36.39 -33.15
C ASN A 267 18.15 36.89 -31.76
N SER A 268 17.17 37.11 -30.90
CA SER A 268 17.41 37.56 -29.53
C SER A 268 17.75 36.39 -28.58
N GLN A 269 18.53 36.68 -27.56
CA GLN A 269 18.76 35.74 -26.46
C GLN A 269 17.43 35.35 -25.77
N PHE A 270 16.52 36.32 -25.60
CA PHE A 270 15.20 36.11 -25.01
C PHE A 270 14.34 35.13 -25.81
N SER A 271 14.49 35.04 -27.12
CA SER A 271 13.80 34.05 -27.94
C SER A 271 14.25 32.63 -27.60
N ASN A 272 15.55 32.41 -27.51
CA ASN A 272 16.11 31.11 -27.14
C ASN A 272 15.73 30.68 -25.73
N GLU A 273 15.79 31.63 -24.77
CA GLU A 273 15.35 31.37 -23.38
C GLU A 273 13.86 31.02 -23.36
N CYS A 274 13.01 31.75 -24.04
CA CYS A 274 11.58 31.49 -24.13
C CYS A 274 11.28 30.09 -24.66
N ILE A 275 11.91 29.70 -25.77
CA ILE A 275 11.72 28.38 -26.39
C ILE A 275 12.16 27.28 -25.43
N THR A 276 13.29 27.46 -24.74
CA THR A 276 13.84 26.51 -23.82
C THR A 276 12.92 26.33 -22.59
N MET A 277 12.47 27.43 -21.98
CA MET A 277 11.54 27.41 -20.86
C MET A 277 10.20 26.78 -21.28
N GLN A 278 9.64 27.17 -22.43
CA GLN A 278 8.37 26.64 -22.91
C GLN A 278 8.44 25.13 -23.18
N ARG A 279 9.50 24.67 -23.85
CA ARG A 279 9.71 23.26 -24.18
C ARG A 279 9.84 22.40 -22.92
N ASN A 280 10.59 22.86 -21.93
CA ASN A 280 10.92 22.12 -20.75
C ASN A 280 9.85 22.26 -19.63
N SER A 281 8.92 23.19 -19.75
CA SER A 281 7.79 23.34 -18.81
C SER A 281 6.59 22.43 -19.11
N VAL A 282 6.58 21.75 -20.26
CA VAL A 282 5.43 20.91 -20.68
C VAL A 282 5.89 19.53 -21.08
N ALA A 283 5.25 18.50 -20.52
CA ALA A 283 5.54 17.11 -20.88
C ALA A 283 5.05 16.70 -22.28
N GLY A 284 4.09 17.45 -22.84
CA GLY A 284 3.52 17.16 -24.15
C GLY A 284 2.98 15.74 -24.28
N TYR A 285 3.39 15.02 -25.32
CA TYR A 285 3.00 13.64 -25.58
C TYR A 285 3.74 12.62 -24.68
N GLU A 286 4.80 13.04 -23.97
CA GLU A 286 5.63 12.17 -23.14
C GLU A 286 5.12 12.07 -21.69
N ARG A 287 3.90 12.49 -21.40
CA ARG A 287 3.32 12.51 -20.04
C ARG A 287 3.43 11.15 -19.33
N ASP A 288 3.11 10.08 -20.04
CA ASP A 288 3.10 8.74 -19.45
C ASP A 288 4.51 8.24 -19.09
N THR A 289 5.53 8.82 -19.68
CA THR A 289 6.94 8.52 -19.39
C THR A 289 7.52 9.48 -18.34
N LEU A 290 7.20 10.78 -18.44
CA LEU A 290 7.82 11.80 -17.60
C LEU A 290 7.17 11.94 -16.22
N TYR A 291 5.85 11.80 -16.11
CA TYR A 291 5.15 11.92 -14.84
C TYR A 291 5.58 10.87 -13.80
N PRO A 292 5.70 9.57 -14.13
CA PRO A 292 6.24 8.59 -13.19
C PRO A 292 7.67 8.90 -12.75
N ARG A 293 8.47 9.56 -13.60
CA ARG A 293 9.83 9.98 -13.21
C ARG A 293 9.80 11.12 -12.19
N VAL A 294 8.90 12.10 -12.35
CA VAL A 294 8.68 13.15 -11.33
C VAL A 294 8.25 12.54 -10.02
N VAL A 295 7.28 11.62 -10.03
CA VAL A 295 6.80 10.92 -8.82
C VAL A 295 7.94 10.19 -8.11
N ARG A 296 8.82 9.51 -8.84
CA ARG A 296 9.98 8.81 -8.25
C ARG A 296 10.96 9.77 -7.58
N GLU A 297 11.24 10.92 -8.21
CA GLU A 297 12.11 11.93 -7.60
C GLU A 297 11.49 12.47 -6.29
N LEU A 298 10.19 12.75 -6.27
CA LEU A 298 9.47 13.18 -5.08
C LEU A 298 9.51 12.12 -3.97
N ASN A 299 9.27 10.87 -4.31
CA ASN A 299 9.26 9.76 -3.35
C ASN A 299 10.57 9.62 -2.59
N LYS A 300 11.71 10.01 -3.17
CA LYS A 300 13.01 9.99 -2.49
C LYS A 300 13.08 10.95 -1.31
N ILE A 301 12.37 12.09 -1.40
CA ILE A 301 12.40 13.15 -0.39
C ILE A 301 11.32 12.97 0.68
N ILE A 302 10.13 12.49 0.26
CA ILE A 302 9.02 12.25 1.18
C ILE A 302 9.10 10.88 1.87
N ALA A 303 10.20 10.13 1.64
CA ALA A 303 10.40 8.82 2.23
C ALA A 303 10.67 8.92 3.75
N LEU A 304 9.93 8.13 4.53
CA LEU A 304 10.09 8.01 5.98
C LEU A 304 11.29 7.13 6.35
N LYS A 305 12.48 7.38 5.78
CA LYS A 305 13.69 6.60 6.05
C LYS A 305 14.25 6.91 7.43
N ASP A 306 14.27 8.19 7.78
CA ASP A 306 14.96 8.70 8.97
C ASP A 306 14.18 8.43 10.26
N LEU A 307 12.88 8.10 10.16
CA LEU A 307 12.07 7.74 11.33
C LEU A 307 12.14 6.24 11.66
N LYS A 308 12.76 5.43 10.80
CA LYS A 308 12.91 3.98 10.99
C LYS A 308 14.27 3.57 11.54
N THR A 309 15.22 4.49 11.61
CA THR A 309 16.54 4.30 12.23
C THR A 309 16.55 5.00 13.58
N PRO A 310 16.84 4.27 14.70
CA PRO A 310 17.09 4.90 16.00
C PRO A 310 18.33 5.76 15.96
#